data_cd6a634118fa829b926e614720d9ddaa
#
_entry.id   cd6a634118fa829b926e614720d9ddaa
#
_cell.length_a   1.000
_cell.length_b   1.000
_cell.length_c   1.000
_cell.angle_alpha   90.00
_cell.angle_beta   90.00
_cell.angle_gamma   90.00
#
_symmetry.space_group_name_H-M   'P 1'
#
loop_
_entity.id
_entity.type
_entity.pdbx_description
1 polymer ?
#
loop_
_entity_poly.entity_id
_entity_poly.type
_entity_poly.pdbx_seq_one_letter_code
_entity_poly.pdbx_strand_id
1 'polypeptide(L)'
;MQYTKNHIIQLDGLRFFAILMVMFAHFAQWQFDSIVIRSFPFVYGVTLFFVLSGFLITRILIENKAKYEEAERKKKNLVKAFYIRRFLRIFPVYYLTIFVLLAISFPNIREYFWWLVTYTINILQTVENAHPENFQHFWSLAVEEQFYLIWPWLMLFVSRKHLEKVIIATIFIALSSKLLFFFMNWGWLANSSFTINCMHALGLGALVAYWSMYRKVLFEKLASPVITYSVITFYALYLFVQTYFDIKILN
;
A
#
# COMPACT_ATOMS: atom_id res chain seq x y z
N MET A 1 8.57 29.36 7.22
CA MET A 1 7.87 28.10 7.51
C MET A 1 8.90 27.08 7.98
N GLN A 2 9.10 26.94 9.28
CA GLN A 2 9.99 25.92 9.84
C GLN A 2 9.24 24.60 9.79
N TYR A 3 9.60 23.72 8.86
CA TYR A 3 9.22 22.32 8.90
C TYR A 3 9.96 21.68 10.06
N THR A 4 9.30 21.46 11.19
CA THR A 4 9.82 20.55 12.20
C THR A 4 9.84 19.16 11.58
N LYS A 5 11.04 18.77 11.20
CA LYS A 5 11.38 17.45 10.67
C LYS A 5 11.21 16.38 11.76
N ASN A 6 10.03 15.89 11.97
CA ASN A 6 9.88 14.54 12.54
C ASN A 6 9.98 13.50 11.40
N HIS A 7 11.12 13.58 10.68
CA HIS A 7 11.47 12.59 9.67
C HIS A 7 11.91 11.32 10.39
N ILE A 8 11.17 10.24 10.21
CA ILE A 8 11.50 8.95 10.81
C ILE A 8 12.38 8.21 9.80
N ILE A 9 13.70 8.30 9.98
CA ILE A 9 14.71 7.68 9.09
C ILE A 9 14.46 6.17 8.94
N GLN A 10 13.99 5.51 9.99
CA GLN A 10 13.68 4.07 9.99
C GLN A 10 12.60 3.70 8.95
N LEU A 11 11.66 4.60 8.65
CA LEU A 11 10.63 4.35 7.64
C LEU A 11 11.18 4.40 6.22
N ASP A 12 12.23 5.18 5.97
CA ASP A 12 12.89 5.18 4.66
C ASP A 12 13.68 3.87 4.46
N GLY A 13 14.31 3.35 5.51
CA GLY A 13 14.92 2.02 5.48
C GLY A 13 13.91 0.92 5.17
N LEU A 14 12.74 0.94 5.81
CA LEU A 14 11.66 -0.01 5.52
C LEU A 14 11.12 0.12 4.10
N ARG A 15 11.00 1.35 3.57
CA ARG A 15 10.60 1.56 2.16
C ARG A 15 11.63 1.03 1.19
N PHE A 16 12.91 1.27 1.44
CA PHE A 16 13.99 0.72 0.64
C PHE A 16 13.91 -0.81 0.63
N PHE A 17 13.70 -1.43 1.78
CA PHE A 17 13.54 -2.87 1.89
C PHE A 17 12.32 -3.38 1.09
N ALA A 18 11.18 -2.69 1.20
CA ALA A 18 9.98 -3.02 0.44
C ALA A 18 10.22 -2.94 -1.08
N ILE A 19 10.94 -1.91 -1.55
CA ILE A 19 11.31 -1.77 -2.97
C ILE A 19 12.24 -2.90 -3.39
N LEU A 20 13.26 -3.24 -2.59
CA LEU A 20 14.15 -4.37 -2.88
C LEU A 20 13.38 -5.68 -2.99
N MET A 21 12.42 -5.94 -2.08
CA MET A 21 11.59 -7.14 -2.15
C MET A 21 10.79 -7.18 -3.46
N VAL A 22 10.18 -6.08 -3.86
CA VAL A 22 9.42 -5.99 -5.11
C VAL A 22 10.33 -6.19 -6.33
N MET A 23 11.49 -5.55 -6.37
CA MET A 23 12.47 -5.72 -7.44
C MET A 23 12.93 -7.17 -7.53
N PHE A 24 13.24 -7.78 -6.39
CA PHE A 24 13.68 -9.17 -6.35
C PHE A 24 12.58 -10.12 -6.83
N ALA A 25 11.32 -9.90 -6.43
CA ALA A 25 10.18 -10.67 -6.92
C ALA A 25 10.02 -10.59 -8.44
N HIS A 26 10.26 -9.43 -9.04
CA HIS A 26 10.08 -9.25 -10.48
C HIS A 26 11.26 -9.71 -11.31
N PHE A 27 12.50 -9.58 -10.83
CA PHE A 27 13.70 -9.83 -11.63
C PHE A 27 14.43 -11.12 -11.28
N ALA A 28 14.48 -11.49 -10.00
CA ALA A 28 15.29 -12.63 -9.57
C ALA A 28 14.47 -13.94 -9.51
N GLN A 29 13.19 -13.85 -9.22
CA GLN A 29 12.31 -15.02 -9.08
C GLN A 29 12.18 -15.83 -10.38
N TRP A 30 12.36 -15.17 -11.55
CA TRP A 30 12.32 -15.80 -12.86
C TRP A 30 13.65 -16.42 -13.28
N GLN A 31 14.78 -15.98 -12.72
CA GLN A 31 16.13 -16.45 -13.09
C GLN A 31 16.65 -17.56 -12.21
N PHE A 32 16.17 -17.65 -10.98
CA PHE A 32 16.64 -18.65 -10.01
C PHE A 32 15.52 -19.59 -9.62
N ASP A 33 15.50 -20.76 -10.24
CA ASP A 33 14.56 -21.85 -9.92
C ASP A 33 14.96 -22.58 -8.61
N SER A 34 15.19 -21.81 -7.57
CA SER A 34 15.54 -22.32 -6.25
C SER A 34 14.32 -22.30 -5.33
N ILE A 35 14.06 -23.42 -4.67
CA ILE A 35 12.99 -23.56 -3.69
C ILE A 35 13.10 -22.51 -2.57
N VAL A 36 14.31 -22.14 -2.18
CA VAL A 36 14.58 -21.11 -1.18
C VAL A 36 14.06 -19.74 -1.65
N ILE A 37 14.23 -19.42 -2.93
CA ILE A 37 13.78 -18.15 -3.51
C ILE A 37 12.27 -18.14 -3.66
N ARG A 38 11.65 -19.25 -4.05
CA ARG A 38 10.18 -19.38 -4.13
C ARG A 38 9.51 -19.25 -2.76
N SER A 39 10.17 -19.74 -1.71
CA SER A 39 9.66 -19.69 -0.32
C SER A 39 9.85 -18.33 0.34
N PHE A 40 10.68 -17.45 -0.20
CA PHE A 40 10.89 -16.14 0.40
C PHE A 40 9.72 -15.20 0.10
N PRO A 41 9.23 -14.44 1.10
CA PRO A 41 7.99 -13.65 1.00
C PRO A 41 8.15 -12.35 0.20
N PHE A 42 8.86 -12.36 -0.92
CA PHE A 42 9.06 -11.17 -1.78
C PHE A 42 7.75 -10.57 -2.28
N VAL A 43 6.73 -11.39 -2.47
CA VAL A 43 5.37 -10.98 -2.88
C VAL A 43 4.75 -9.99 -1.88
N TYR A 44 5.14 -10.05 -0.59
CA TYR A 44 4.64 -9.13 0.43
C TYR A 44 5.30 -7.75 0.42
N GLY A 45 6.29 -7.49 -0.45
CA GLY A 45 6.90 -6.18 -0.60
C GLY A 45 5.88 -5.08 -0.91
N VAL A 46 4.93 -5.34 -1.81
CA VAL A 46 3.83 -4.41 -2.13
C VAL A 46 2.92 -4.19 -0.93
N THR A 47 2.58 -5.25 -0.18
CA THR A 47 1.75 -5.13 1.03
C THR A 47 2.44 -4.28 2.09
N LEU A 48 3.74 -4.48 2.32
CA LEU A 48 4.54 -3.65 3.23
C LEU A 48 4.55 -2.19 2.76
N PHE A 49 4.68 -1.96 1.46
CA PHE A 49 4.62 -0.62 0.88
C PHE A 49 3.27 0.06 1.12
N PHE A 50 2.17 -0.66 0.96
CA PHE A 50 0.82 -0.15 1.28
C PHE A 50 0.65 0.18 2.77
N VAL A 51 1.14 -0.67 3.68
CA VAL A 51 1.11 -0.37 5.11
C VAL A 51 1.90 0.91 5.43
N LEU A 52 3.10 1.06 4.86
CA LEU A 52 3.93 2.26 5.03
C LEU A 52 3.26 3.51 4.45
N SER A 53 2.62 3.39 3.28
CA SER A 53 1.87 4.49 2.66
C SER A 53 0.67 4.89 3.51
N GLY A 54 -0.12 3.94 3.98
CA GLY A 54 -1.25 4.19 4.88
C GLY A 54 -0.82 4.87 6.18
N PHE A 55 0.27 4.40 6.79
CA PHE A 55 0.85 4.99 8.00
C PHE A 55 1.26 6.46 7.78
N LEU A 56 2.09 6.70 6.78
CA LEU A 56 2.69 8.02 6.57
C LEU A 56 1.66 9.07 6.15
N ILE A 57 0.73 8.70 5.27
CA ILE A 57 -0.33 9.62 4.84
C ILE A 57 -1.25 9.96 5.99
N THR A 58 -1.69 8.96 6.74
CA THR A 58 -2.59 9.18 7.88
C THR A 58 -1.93 10.04 8.94
N ARG A 59 -0.66 9.75 9.28
CA ARG A 59 0.11 10.56 10.24
C ARG A 59 0.22 12.01 9.80
N ILE A 60 0.63 12.27 8.54
CA ILE A 60 0.74 13.63 8.00
C ILE A 60 -0.61 14.35 8.04
N LEU A 61 -1.71 13.67 7.72
CA LEU A 61 -3.05 14.28 7.71
C LEU A 61 -3.50 14.63 9.13
N ILE A 62 -3.29 13.75 10.11
CA ILE A 62 -3.64 13.98 11.52
C ILE A 62 -2.80 15.12 12.12
N GLU A 63 -1.48 15.12 11.91
CA GLU A 63 -0.58 16.18 12.38
C GLU A 63 -0.97 17.55 11.80
N ASN A 64 -1.25 17.59 10.50
CA ASN A 64 -1.66 18.82 9.85
C ASN A 64 -3.06 19.28 10.30
N LYS A 65 -4.01 18.35 10.49
CA LYS A 65 -5.34 18.67 10.99
C LYS A 65 -5.26 19.38 12.34
N ALA A 66 -4.44 18.87 13.28
CA ALA A 66 -4.25 19.50 14.58
C ALA A 66 -3.73 20.94 14.45
N LYS A 67 -2.67 21.15 13.66
CA LYS A 67 -2.09 22.50 13.42
C LYS A 67 -3.08 23.48 12.77
N TYR A 68 -3.95 23.00 11.87
CA TYR A 68 -4.93 23.86 11.20
C TYR A 68 -6.13 24.19 12.10
N GLU A 69 -6.52 23.27 12.99
CA GLU A 69 -7.53 23.52 14.01
C GLU A 69 -7.05 24.58 15.02
N GLU A 70 -5.78 24.49 15.47
CA GLU A 70 -5.16 25.49 16.34
C GLU A 70 -5.02 26.87 15.68
N ALA A 71 -4.76 26.92 14.38
CA ALA A 71 -4.58 28.18 13.63
C ALA A 71 -5.88 28.70 13.00
N GLU A 72 -7.06 28.16 13.33
CA GLU A 72 -8.38 28.47 12.78
C GLU A 72 -8.45 28.50 11.24
N ARG A 73 -7.59 27.72 10.58
CA ARG A 73 -7.49 27.70 9.11
C ARG A 73 -8.52 26.75 8.49
N LYS A 74 -8.98 27.08 7.26
CA LYS A 74 -9.97 26.28 6.54
C LYS A 74 -9.40 24.91 6.12
N LYS A 75 -10.09 23.82 6.47
CA LYS A 75 -9.70 22.42 6.11
C LYS A 75 -9.50 22.22 4.61
N LYS A 76 -10.24 22.94 3.76
CA LYS A 76 -10.07 22.92 2.30
C LYS A 76 -8.65 23.30 1.84
N ASN A 77 -7.99 24.24 2.52
CA ASN A 77 -6.62 24.63 2.20
C ASN A 77 -5.62 23.51 2.51
N LEU A 78 -5.92 22.69 3.49
CA LEU A 78 -5.13 21.52 3.85
C LEU A 78 -5.23 20.43 2.78
N VAL A 79 -6.45 20.15 2.32
CA VAL A 79 -6.71 19.23 1.21
C VAL A 79 -5.98 19.69 -0.05
N LYS A 80 -6.13 20.97 -0.43
CA LYS A 80 -5.43 21.55 -1.58
C LYS A 80 -3.91 21.40 -1.46
N ALA A 81 -3.34 21.75 -0.32
CA ALA A 81 -1.90 21.62 -0.07
C ALA A 81 -1.41 20.17 -0.10
N PHE A 82 -2.23 19.22 0.34
CA PHE A 82 -1.93 17.79 0.23
C PHE A 82 -1.84 17.35 -1.24
N TYR A 83 -2.87 17.64 -2.04
CA TYR A 83 -2.89 17.24 -3.45
C TYR A 83 -1.79 17.91 -4.27
N ILE A 84 -1.51 19.20 -4.08
CA ILE A 84 -0.40 19.86 -4.78
C ILE A 84 0.93 19.16 -4.50
N ARG A 85 1.23 18.81 -3.24
CA ARG A 85 2.47 18.12 -2.90
C ARG A 85 2.56 16.72 -3.51
N ARG A 86 1.45 15.99 -3.58
CA ARG A 86 1.40 14.66 -4.20
C ARG A 86 1.52 14.75 -5.71
N PHE A 87 0.79 15.65 -6.32
CA PHE A 87 0.87 15.93 -7.75
C PHE A 87 2.29 16.21 -8.18
N LEU A 88 2.96 17.18 -7.55
CA LEU A 88 4.34 17.54 -7.90
C LEU A 88 5.36 16.42 -7.67
N ARG A 89 5.05 15.47 -6.79
CA ARG A 89 5.95 14.36 -6.48
C ARG A 89 5.83 13.19 -7.46
N ILE A 90 4.63 12.87 -7.92
CA ILE A 90 4.34 11.62 -8.65
C ILE A 90 4.05 11.91 -10.11
N PHE A 91 3.14 12.83 -10.40
CA PHE A 91 2.60 13.06 -11.74
C PHE A 91 3.63 13.46 -12.79
N PRO A 92 4.61 14.35 -12.53
CA PRO A 92 5.54 14.75 -13.58
C PRO A 92 6.34 13.57 -14.13
N VAL A 93 6.89 12.72 -13.25
CA VAL A 93 7.68 11.56 -13.65
C VAL A 93 6.78 10.48 -14.26
N TYR A 94 5.63 10.23 -13.68
CA TYR A 94 4.68 9.22 -14.14
C TYR A 94 4.18 9.51 -15.56
N TYR A 95 3.65 10.70 -15.81
CA TYR A 95 3.15 11.08 -17.13
C TYR A 95 4.28 11.24 -18.15
N LEU A 96 5.44 11.75 -17.74
CA LEU A 96 6.61 11.76 -18.61
C LEU A 96 6.96 10.35 -19.10
N THR A 97 6.97 9.38 -18.18
CA THR A 97 7.23 7.97 -18.54
C THR A 97 6.20 7.46 -19.55
N ILE A 98 4.91 7.67 -19.32
CA ILE A 98 3.85 7.22 -20.23
C ILE A 98 4.02 7.88 -21.61
N PHE A 99 4.26 9.17 -21.67
CA PHE A 99 4.41 9.88 -22.95
C PHE A 99 5.71 9.49 -23.70
N VAL A 100 6.80 9.23 -22.99
CA VAL A 100 8.02 8.67 -23.61
C VAL A 100 7.75 7.29 -24.17
N LEU A 101 7.11 6.40 -23.42
CA LEU A 101 6.76 5.06 -23.89
C LEU A 101 5.82 5.13 -25.12
N LEU A 102 4.89 6.08 -25.13
CA LEU A 102 4.01 6.31 -26.28
C LEU A 102 4.80 6.81 -27.50
N ALA A 103 5.73 7.76 -27.31
CA ALA A 103 6.54 8.34 -28.37
C ALA A 103 7.46 7.31 -29.05
N ILE A 104 8.04 6.38 -28.28
CA ILE A 104 8.87 5.30 -28.82
C ILE A 104 8.04 4.09 -29.29
N SER A 105 6.72 4.19 -29.27
CA SER A 105 5.80 3.09 -29.63
C SER A 105 6.09 1.79 -28.87
N PHE A 106 6.33 1.91 -27.55
CA PHE A 106 6.60 0.74 -26.71
C PHE A 106 5.45 -0.29 -26.82
N PRO A 107 5.74 -1.60 -26.82
CA PRO A 107 4.72 -2.63 -27.01
C PRO A 107 3.52 -2.45 -26.07
N ASN A 108 2.33 -2.59 -26.59
CA ASN A 108 1.03 -2.54 -25.90
C ASN A 108 0.68 -1.20 -25.23
N ILE A 109 1.54 -0.15 -25.34
CA ILE A 109 1.28 1.15 -24.70
C ILE A 109 -0.03 1.78 -25.17
N ARG A 110 -0.40 1.66 -26.45
CA ARG A 110 -1.62 2.25 -27.02
C ARG A 110 -2.88 1.56 -26.48
N GLU A 111 -2.82 0.25 -26.25
CA GLU A 111 -3.90 -0.56 -25.69
C GLU A 111 -4.19 -0.16 -24.24
N TYR A 112 -3.13 -0.01 -23.43
CA TYR A 112 -3.27 0.31 -22.01
C TYR A 112 -3.24 1.81 -21.70
N PHE A 113 -3.11 2.68 -22.72
CA PHE A 113 -2.89 4.11 -22.53
C PHE A 113 -3.92 4.77 -21.60
N TRP A 114 -5.20 4.56 -21.86
CA TRP A 114 -6.25 5.16 -21.03
C TRP A 114 -6.29 4.61 -19.60
N TRP A 115 -6.05 3.33 -19.44
CA TRP A 115 -5.96 2.72 -18.13
C TRP A 115 -4.79 3.25 -17.31
N LEU A 116 -3.67 3.52 -17.94
CA LEU A 116 -2.51 4.15 -17.30
C LEU A 116 -2.79 5.61 -16.96
N VAL A 117 -3.21 6.43 -17.90
CA VAL A 117 -3.45 7.86 -17.72
C VAL A 117 -4.49 8.14 -16.62
N THR A 118 -5.49 7.28 -16.46
CA THR A 118 -6.55 7.42 -15.46
C THR A 118 -6.26 6.72 -14.14
N TYR A 119 -5.08 6.10 -13.97
CA TYR A 119 -4.76 5.27 -12.80
C TYR A 119 -5.81 4.17 -12.52
N THR A 120 -6.27 3.49 -13.57
CA THR A 120 -7.28 2.42 -13.47
C THR A 120 -6.78 1.07 -13.98
N ILE A 121 -5.50 0.93 -14.27
CA ILE A 121 -4.88 -0.32 -14.75
C ILE A 121 -5.09 -1.50 -13.79
N ASN A 122 -5.22 -1.24 -12.49
CA ASN A 122 -5.55 -2.25 -11.50
C ASN A 122 -6.99 -2.76 -11.63
N ILE A 123 -7.93 -1.93 -12.12
CA ILE A 123 -9.31 -2.33 -12.40
C ILE A 123 -9.33 -3.27 -13.61
N LEU A 124 -8.59 -2.93 -14.67
CA LEU A 124 -8.42 -3.82 -15.81
C LEU A 124 -7.88 -5.18 -15.38
N GLN A 125 -6.78 -5.19 -14.60
CA GLN A 125 -6.18 -6.41 -14.06
C GLN A 125 -7.17 -7.22 -13.20
N THR A 126 -8.05 -6.54 -12.48
CA THR A 126 -9.09 -7.18 -11.67
C THR A 126 -10.16 -7.84 -12.54
N VAL A 127 -10.64 -7.15 -13.57
CA VAL A 127 -11.74 -7.63 -14.44
C VAL A 127 -11.27 -8.77 -15.33
N GLU A 128 -10.10 -8.64 -15.93
CA GLU A 128 -9.52 -9.64 -16.82
C GLU A 128 -8.88 -10.82 -16.05
N ASN A 129 -8.63 -10.64 -14.76
CA ASN A 129 -7.85 -11.56 -13.92
C ASN A 129 -6.52 -11.95 -14.58
N ALA A 130 -5.91 -11.01 -15.28
CA ALA A 130 -4.67 -11.14 -16.04
C ALA A 130 -3.73 -9.95 -15.80
N HIS A 131 -2.44 -10.18 -15.92
CA HIS A 131 -1.47 -9.09 -15.85
C HIS A 131 -1.44 -8.33 -17.19
N PRO A 132 -1.61 -6.98 -17.17
CA PRO A 132 -1.33 -6.17 -18.35
C PRO A 132 0.12 -6.35 -18.77
N GLU A 133 0.33 -6.87 -19.97
CA GLU A 133 1.67 -7.18 -20.49
C GLU A 133 2.56 -5.92 -20.46
N ASN A 134 3.77 -6.04 -19.93
CA ASN A 134 4.74 -4.97 -19.72
C ASN A 134 4.36 -3.90 -18.67
N PHE A 135 3.10 -3.81 -18.24
CA PHE A 135 2.58 -2.77 -17.33
C PHE A 135 2.07 -3.31 -16.00
N GLN A 136 2.36 -4.57 -15.71
CA GLN A 136 1.86 -5.25 -14.50
C GLN A 136 2.18 -4.53 -13.19
N HIS A 137 3.32 -3.83 -13.09
CA HIS A 137 3.75 -3.14 -11.87
C HIS A 137 3.02 -1.81 -11.60
N PHE A 138 2.31 -1.27 -12.59
CA PHE A 138 1.57 0.00 -12.42
C PHE A 138 0.30 -0.14 -11.57
N TRP A 139 -0.20 -1.37 -11.36
CA TRP A 139 -1.43 -1.58 -10.60
C TRP A 139 -1.33 -1.09 -9.15
N SER A 140 -0.19 -1.29 -8.48
CA SER A 140 -0.02 -0.89 -7.09
C SER A 140 0.02 0.63 -6.94
N LEU A 141 0.63 1.33 -7.90
CA LEU A 141 0.60 2.79 -7.95
C LEU A 141 -0.81 3.33 -8.18
N ALA A 142 -1.59 2.69 -9.06
CA ALA A 142 -2.98 3.04 -9.28
C ALA A 142 -3.82 2.91 -7.99
N VAL A 143 -3.66 1.82 -7.24
CA VAL A 143 -4.30 1.62 -5.93
C VAL A 143 -3.93 2.74 -4.94
N GLU A 144 -2.65 3.13 -4.89
CA GLU A 144 -2.20 4.20 -4.00
C GLU A 144 -2.82 5.56 -4.37
N GLU A 145 -2.85 5.91 -5.66
CA GLU A 145 -3.43 7.19 -6.09
C GLU A 145 -4.94 7.24 -5.83
N GLN A 146 -5.66 6.14 -6.03
CA GLN A 146 -7.08 6.03 -5.67
C GLN A 146 -7.30 6.17 -4.15
N PHE A 147 -6.42 5.59 -3.33
CA PHE A 147 -6.44 5.81 -1.88
C PHE A 147 -6.16 7.27 -1.54
N TYR A 148 -5.16 7.91 -2.15
CA TYR A 148 -4.85 9.33 -1.90
C TYR A 148 -5.96 10.27 -2.33
N LEU A 149 -6.81 9.87 -3.28
CA LEU A 149 -7.96 10.66 -3.69
C LEU A 149 -9.05 10.72 -2.60
N ILE A 150 -9.29 9.63 -1.89
CA ILE A 150 -10.39 9.49 -0.93
C ILE A 150 -9.95 9.75 0.51
N TRP A 151 -8.77 9.25 0.89
CA TRP A 151 -8.34 9.20 2.28
C TRP A 151 -8.21 10.56 2.99
N PRO A 152 -7.71 11.64 2.35
CA PRO A 152 -7.64 12.95 2.97
C PRO A 152 -9.00 13.49 3.40
N TRP A 153 -10.04 13.23 2.61
CA TRP A 153 -11.39 13.65 2.94
C TRP A 153 -11.91 12.94 4.19
N LEU A 154 -11.71 11.64 4.30
CA LEU A 154 -12.09 10.88 5.49
C LEU A 154 -11.32 11.39 6.72
N MET A 155 -10.00 11.53 6.63
CA MET A 155 -9.17 11.92 7.78
C MET A 155 -9.42 13.35 8.25
N LEU A 156 -9.71 14.29 7.36
CA LEU A 156 -9.85 15.69 7.70
C LEU A 156 -11.27 16.10 8.12
N PHE A 157 -12.29 15.47 7.55
CA PHE A 157 -13.69 15.85 7.82
C PHE A 157 -14.35 14.99 8.90
N VAL A 158 -13.91 13.76 9.12
CA VAL A 158 -14.38 12.95 10.25
C VAL A 158 -13.84 13.50 11.57
N SER A 159 -14.68 13.60 12.59
CA SER A 159 -14.26 14.05 13.92
C SER A 159 -13.29 13.06 14.58
N ARG A 160 -12.36 13.56 15.42
CA ARG A 160 -11.32 12.74 16.08
C ARG A 160 -11.89 11.49 16.77
N LYS A 161 -13.02 11.63 17.45
CA LYS A 161 -13.68 10.53 18.19
C LYS A 161 -14.15 9.38 17.30
N HIS A 162 -14.33 9.60 16.03
CA HIS A 162 -14.81 8.60 15.07
C HIS A 162 -13.72 8.10 14.11
N LEU A 163 -12.53 8.72 14.09
CA LEU A 163 -11.45 8.34 13.16
C LEU A 163 -11.06 6.85 13.31
N GLU A 164 -10.87 6.38 14.54
CA GLU A 164 -10.51 4.98 14.80
C GLU A 164 -11.58 4.03 14.23
N LYS A 165 -12.85 4.35 14.44
CA LYS A 165 -13.97 3.54 13.93
C LYS A 165 -14.00 3.51 12.39
N VAL A 166 -13.75 4.65 11.75
CA VAL A 166 -13.70 4.74 10.28
C VAL A 166 -12.55 3.92 9.72
N ILE A 167 -11.35 3.99 10.33
CA ILE A 167 -10.20 3.19 9.93
C ILE A 167 -10.50 1.69 10.07
N ILE A 168 -11.04 1.28 11.21
CA ILE A 168 -11.41 -0.12 11.46
C ILE A 168 -12.50 -0.58 10.48
N ALA A 169 -13.52 0.25 10.23
CA ALA A 169 -14.55 -0.06 9.24
C ALA A 169 -13.97 -0.24 7.83
N THR A 170 -13.00 0.59 7.45
CA THR A 170 -12.30 0.45 6.16
C THR A 170 -11.58 -0.90 6.05
N ILE A 171 -10.87 -1.31 7.11
CA ILE A 171 -10.21 -2.61 7.17
C ILE A 171 -11.23 -3.74 7.07
N PHE A 172 -12.32 -3.65 7.82
CA PHE A 172 -13.37 -4.66 7.83
C PHE A 172 -14.03 -4.82 6.46
N ILE A 173 -14.38 -3.70 5.78
CA ILE A 173 -14.92 -3.69 4.43
C ILE A 173 -13.94 -4.35 3.45
N ALA A 174 -12.64 -4.03 3.55
CA ALA A 174 -11.62 -4.62 2.70
C ALA A 174 -11.51 -6.13 2.89
N LEU A 175 -11.49 -6.61 4.14
CA LEU A 175 -11.42 -8.04 4.43
C LEU A 175 -12.70 -8.78 4.00
N SER A 176 -13.88 -8.16 4.20
CA SER A 176 -15.14 -8.71 3.72
C SER A 176 -15.19 -8.81 2.19
N SER A 177 -14.69 -7.79 1.49
CA SER A 177 -14.56 -7.80 0.03
C SER A 177 -13.59 -8.90 -0.43
N LYS A 178 -12.43 -9.07 0.21
CA LYS A 178 -11.49 -10.16 -0.10
C LYS A 178 -12.15 -11.54 0.05
N LEU A 179 -12.90 -11.71 1.12
CA LEU A 179 -13.61 -12.96 1.40
C LEU A 179 -14.70 -13.22 0.36
N LEU A 180 -15.43 -12.19 -0.04
CA LEU A 180 -16.42 -12.27 -1.12
C LEU A 180 -15.77 -12.69 -2.45
N PHE A 181 -14.66 -12.08 -2.84
CA PHE A 181 -13.90 -12.44 -4.03
C PHE A 181 -13.44 -13.90 -4.00
N PHE A 182 -13.00 -14.37 -2.81
CA PHE A 182 -12.61 -15.76 -2.61
C PHE A 182 -13.78 -16.71 -2.84
N PHE A 183 -14.95 -16.47 -2.23
CA PHE A 183 -16.12 -17.31 -2.40
C PHE A 183 -16.72 -17.26 -3.81
N MET A 184 -16.57 -16.14 -4.51
CA MET A 184 -17.03 -15.99 -5.90
C MET A 184 -16.04 -16.55 -6.92
N ASN A 185 -14.89 -17.09 -6.48
CA ASN A 185 -13.82 -17.61 -7.34
C ASN A 185 -13.33 -16.62 -8.40
N TRP A 186 -13.24 -15.34 -8.05
CA TRP A 186 -12.78 -14.28 -8.97
C TRP A 186 -11.28 -14.36 -9.31
N GLY A 187 -10.57 -15.32 -8.71
CA GLY A 187 -9.16 -15.54 -8.95
C GLY A 187 -8.25 -14.73 -8.01
N TRP A 188 -7.03 -15.22 -7.87
CA TRP A 188 -6.06 -14.63 -6.95
C TRP A 188 -5.65 -13.21 -7.36
N LEU A 189 -5.44 -13.00 -8.66
CA LEU A 189 -4.96 -11.73 -9.18
C LEU A 189 -6.00 -10.61 -9.00
N ALA A 190 -7.26 -10.89 -9.35
CA ALA A 190 -8.37 -9.98 -9.11
C ALA A 190 -8.49 -9.65 -7.61
N ASN A 191 -8.40 -10.65 -6.73
CA ASN A 191 -8.46 -10.46 -5.30
C ASN A 191 -7.30 -9.63 -4.74
N SER A 192 -6.11 -9.69 -5.35
CA SER A 192 -4.91 -8.97 -4.89
C SER A 192 -4.80 -7.55 -5.44
N SER A 193 -5.39 -7.22 -6.60
CA SER A 193 -5.23 -5.91 -7.27
C SER A 193 -6.43 -4.97 -7.10
N PHE A 194 -7.59 -5.49 -6.70
CA PHE A 194 -8.77 -4.65 -6.47
C PHE A 194 -8.56 -3.66 -5.32
N THR A 195 -8.80 -2.38 -5.58
CA THR A 195 -8.47 -1.29 -4.64
C THR A 195 -9.09 -1.49 -3.27
N ILE A 196 -10.39 -1.85 -3.20
CA ILE A 196 -11.06 -2.09 -1.90
C ILE A 196 -10.36 -3.21 -1.14
N ASN A 197 -9.96 -4.29 -1.83
CA ASN A 197 -9.25 -5.39 -1.21
C ASN A 197 -7.88 -4.98 -0.66
N CYS A 198 -7.20 -4.02 -1.29
CA CYS A 198 -5.92 -3.48 -0.82
C CYS A 198 -6.04 -2.54 0.37
N MET A 199 -7.24 -2.00 0.63
CA MET A 199 -7.49 -1.10 1.75
C MET A 199 -7.22 -1.73 3.12
N HIS A 200 -7.17 -3.06 3.24
CA HIS A 200 -6.80 -3.70 4.51
C HIS A 200 -5.36 -3.35 4.91
N ALA A 201 -4.40 -3.39 3.99
CA ALA A 201 -3.01 -3.07 4.27
C ALA A 201 -2.79 -1.56 4.51
N LEU A 202 -3.38 -0.71 3.64
CA LEU A 202 -3.39 0.75 3.80
C LEU A 202 -4.06 1.15 5.12
N GLY A 203 -5.20 0.54 5.46
CA GLY A 203 -5.93 0.77 6.70
C GLY A 203 -5.18 0.31 7.95
N LEU A 204 -4.46 -0.83 7.90
CA LEU A 204 -3.60 -1.27 9.00
C LEU A 204 -2.49 -0.24 9.27
N GLY A 205 -1.83 0.26 8.23
CA GLY A 205 -0.88 1.35 8.37
C GLY A 205 -1.49 2.60 8.99
N ALA A 206 -2.69 2.98 8.54
CA ALA A 206 -3.44 4.10 9.09
C ALA A 206 -3.80 3.90 10.57
N LEU A 207 -4.17 2.68 10.97
CA LEU A 207 -4.50 2.33 12.35
C LEU A 207 -3.28 2.44 13.27
N VAL A 208 -2.14 1.94 12.81
CA VAL A 208 -0.84 2.08 13.51
C VAL A 208 -0.47 3.55 13.68
N ALA A 209 -0.66 4.39 12.64
CA ALA A 209 -0.45 5.84 12.73
C ALA A 209 -1.37 6.47 13.79
N TYR A 210 -2.66 6.13 13.77
CA TYR A 210 -3.63 6.63 14.74
C TYR A 210 -3.25 6.23 16.18
N TRP A 211 -2.92 4.96 16.42
CA TRP A 211 -2.55 4.47 17.76
C TRP A 211 -1.23 5.08 18.25
N SER A 212 -0.23 5.24 17.39
CA SER A 212 1.02 5.89 17.78
C SER A 212 0.84 7.35 18.26
N MET A 213 -0.24 8.01 17.84
CA MET A 213 -0.53 9.40 18.20
C MET A 213 -1.54 9.54 19.34
N TYR A 214 -2.56 8.70 19.38
CA TYR A 214 -3.70 8.87 20.30
C TYR A 214 -3.89 7.73 21.30
N ARG A 215 -3.27 6.57 21.09
CA ARG A 215 -3.34 5.38 21.95
C ARG A 215 -1.94 4.87 22.30
N LYS A 216 -1.07 5.75 22.78
CA LYS A 216 0.36 5.45 23.01
C LYS A 216 0.56 4.19 23.87
N VAL A 217 -0.17 4.04 24.97
CA VAL A 217 -0.06 2.85 25.84
C VAL A 217 -0.38 1.56 25.07
N LEU A 218 -1.43 1.56 24.24
CA LEU A 218 -1.78 0.41 23.40
C LEU A 218 -0.70 0.16 22.35
N PHE A 219 -0.23 1.21 21.72
CA PHE A 219 0.82 1.13 20.70
C PHE A 219 2.12 0.57 21.28
N GLU A 220 2.59 1.07 22.43
CA GLU A 220 3.79 0.59 23.14
C GLU A 220 3.64 -0.87 23.58
N LYS A 221 2.46 -1.25 24.06
CA LYS A 221 2.18 -2.65 24.42
C LYS A 221 2.27 -3.58 23.20
N LEU A 222 1.67 -3.20 22.06
CA LEU A 222 1.72 -3.98 20.82
C LEU A 222 3.12 -4.00 20.19
N ALA A 223 3.87 -2.90 20.33
CA ALA A 223 5.26 -2.80 19.87
C ALA A 223 6.27 -3.35 20.90
N SER A 224 5.82 -4.00 21.96
CA SER A 224 6.70 -4.59 22.96
C SER A 224 7.61 -5.67 22.33
N PRO A 225 8.86 -5.80 22.81
CA PRO A 225 9.79 -6.80 22.28
C PRO A 225 9.21 -8.22 22.30
N VAL A 226 8.45 -8.55 23.33
CA VAL A 226 7.82 -9.87 23.48
C VAL A 226 6.86 -10.15 22.32
N ILE A 227 5.92 -9.22 22.04
CA ILE A 227 4.96 -9.40 20.94
C ILE A 227 5.69 -9.38 19.59
N THR A 228 6.65 -8.48 19.41
CA THR A 228 7.41 -8.38 18.17
C THR A 228 8.17 -9.68 17.87
N TYR A 229 8.93 -10.21 18.82
CA TYR A 229 9.65 -11.48 18.63
C TYR A 229 8.71 -12.67 18.49
N SER A 230 7.57 -12.70 19.21
CA SER A 230 6.56 -13.75 19.04
C SER A 230 5.99 -13.78 17.61
N VAL A 231 5.65 -12.61 17.06
CA VAL A 231 5.14 -12.50 15.68
C VAL A 231 6.21 -12.93 14.67
N ILE A 232 7.45 -12.49 14.83
CA ILE A 232 8.58 -12.87 13.95
C ILE A 232 8.79 -14.39 14.01
N THR A 233 8.84 -14.98 15.21
CA THR A 233 9.03 -16.42 15.40
C THR A 233 7.88 -17.22 14.78
N PHE A 234 6.64 -16.81 15.02
CA PHE A 234 5.46 -17.46 14.41
C PHE A 234 5.51 -17.39 12.90
N TYR A 235 5.88 -16.25 12.34
CA TYR A 235 5.99 -16.07 10.89
C TYR A 235 7.14 -16.92 10.30
N ALA A 236 8.29 -16.96 10.96
CA ALA A 236 9.41 -17.81 10.56
C ALA A 236 9.03 -19.30 10.59
N LEU A 237 8.31 -19.73 11.63
CA LEU A 237 7.80 -21.10 11.72
C LEU A 237 6.79 -21.40 10.60
N TYR A 238 5.88 -20.47 10.31
CA TYR A 238 4.95 -20.60 9.19
C TYR A 238 5.68 -20.80 7.86
N LEU A 239 6.69 -19.96 7.57
CA LEU A 239 7.50 -20.09 6.35
C LEU A 239 8.25 -21.43 6.29
N PHE A 240 8.82 -21.85 7.42
CA PHE A 240 9.52 -23.13 7.51
C PHE A 240 8.57 -24.31 7.21
N VAL A 241 7.38 -24.31 7.81
CA VAL A 241 6.36 -25.33 7.58
C VAL A 241 5.92 -25.34 6.12
N GLN A 242 5.62 -24.18 5.54
CA GLN A 242 5.23 -24.06 4.14
C GLN A 242 6.32 -24.62 3.22
N THR A 243 7.58 -24.20 3.40
CA THR A 243 8.72 -24.68 2.60
C THR A 243 8.90 -26.20 2.74
N TYR A 244 8.74 -26.75 3.96
CA TYR A 244 8.85 -28.18 4.20
C TYR A 244 7.77 -28.99 3.45
N PHE A 245 6.52 -28.52 3.44
CA PHE A 245 5.46 -29.16 2.71
C PHE A 245 5.61 -29.03 1.20
N ASP A 246 6.06 -27.87 0.69
CA ASP A 246 6.32 -27.68 -0.74
C ASP A 246 7.43 -28.63 -1.23
N ILE A 247 8.50 -28.81 -0.45
CA ILE A 247 9.56 -29.80 -0.76
C ILE A 247 9.01 -31.23 -0.77
N LYS A 248 8.12 -31.57 0.16
CA LYS A 248 7.60 -32.92 0.28
C LYS A 248 6.57 -33.28 -0.82
N ILE A 249 5.95 -32.30 -1.45
CA ILE A 249 5.01 -32.50 -2.56
C ILE A 249 5.76 -32.64 -3.90
N LEU A 250 6.97 -32.06 -4.00
CA LEU A 250 7.81 -32.09 -5.21
C LEU A 250 8.74 -33.32 -5.30
N ASN A 251 8.90 -34.09 -4.22
CA ASN A 251 9.60 -35.37 -4.17
C ASN A 251 8.63 -36.56 -4.09
#